data_f9eca0f57ca0c542e8b35d3318f785c6
#
_entry.id   f9eca0f57ca0c542e8b35d3318f785c6
#
_cell.length_a   1.000
_cell.length_b   1.000
_cell.length_c   1.000
_cell.angle_alpha   90.00
_cell.angle_beta   90.00
_cell.angle_gamma   90.00
#
_symmetry.space_group_name_H-M   'P 1'
#
loop_
_entity.id
_entity.type
_entity.pdbx_description
1 polymer ?
#
loop_
_entity_poly.entity_id
_entity_poly.type
_entity_poly.pdbx_seq_one_letter_code
_entity_poly.pdbx_strand_id
1 'polypeptide(L)'
;KICRWALLTRGSSDPILWDFGSAAVHHKLYAPWLKPENCKAGLLGLRGTVSPSFGLMARHAGEIASIIREAGVIDLPVGVDIIEPPMMFELQKAGLKIADGQQVMLEAREVKNIDEIALLNRAAAMVDGAYHLINEELKPGVRENDIVAKVNEFLYRNGSDDVEAINAISGERCNPHPHNFTDRMLRPGDQAFFDILQSFMGYRTCYYRTFNVGRATPVQHDAYKKAREWLDNAIALIKPGVSTDKVASVWPKAPEFGFPDELSAFGLQFGHGIGCAIHERPIISRVVSM
;
A
#
# COMPACT_ATOMS: atom_id res chain seq x y z
N LYS A 1 12.13 -7.20 -1.71
CA LYS A 1 11.80 -6.42 -2.94
C LYS A 1 13.03 -5.67 -3.41
N ILE A 2 13.29 -5.66 -4.72
CA ILE A 2 14.37 -4.88 -5.36
C ILE A 2 13.91 -3.42 -5.40
N CYS A 3 14.74 -2.50 -4.93
CA CYS A 3 14.46 -1.07 -5.07
C CYS A 3 14.78 -0.64 -6.50
N ARG A 4 13.94 0.22 -7.05
CA ARG A 4 14.18 0.93 -8.30
C ARG A 4 14.21 2.43 -8.01
N TRP A 5 15.01 3.15 -8.77
CA TRP A 5 15.11 4.60 -8.67
C TRP A 5 14.58 5.21 -9.95
N ALA A 6 13.80 6.24 -9.80
CA ALA A 6 13.35 7.05 -10.90
C ALA A 6 13.69 8.52 -10.63
N LEU A 7 14.15 9.22 -11.64
CA LEU A 7 14.40 10.67 -11.60
C LEU A 7 13.58 11.33 -12.69
N LEU A 8 12.80 12.33 -12.29
CA LEU A 8 12.12 13.23 -13.22
C LEU A 8 12.62 14.64 -12.96
N THR A 9 13.20 15.27 -13.98
CA THR A 9 13.67 16.66 -13.90
C THR A 9 12.58 17.62 -14.33
N ARG A 10 12.56 18.80 -13.73
CA ARG A 10 11.62 19.88 -14.09
C ARG A 10 11.72 20.19 -15.59
N GLY A 11 10.58 20.23 -16.27
CA GLY A 11 10.48 20.50 -17.70
C GLY A 11 10.66 19.26 -18.60
N SER A 12 10.94 18.08 -18.04
CA SER A 12 10.94 16.82 -18.77
C SER A 12 9.68 16.01 -18.47
N SER A 13 9.15 15.34 -19.49
CA SER A 13 8.14 14.28 -19.35
C SER A 13 8.76 12.88 -19.30
N ASP A 14 10.08 12.78 -19.52
CA ASP A 14 10.78 11.52 -19.70
C ASP A 14 11.54 11.14 -18.42
N PRO A 15 11.04 10.21 -17.60
CA PRO A 15 11.76 9.76 -16.42
C PRO A 15 12.99 8.95 -16.80
N ILE A 16 14.00 9.02 -15.94
CA ILE A 16 15.19 8.15 -15.98
C ILE A 16 15.00 7.08 -14.93
N LEU A 17 15.13 5.82 -15.32
CA LEU A 17 14.95 4.68 -14.44
C LEU A 17 16.28 3.94 -14.27
N TRP A 18 16.64 3.67 -13.02
CA TRP A 18 17.71 2.75 -12.67
C TRP A 18 17.12 1.45 -12.12
N ASP A 19 17.63 0.33 -12.62
CA ASP A 19 17.30 -0.98 -12.10
C ASP A 19 18.58 -1.83 -11.96
N PHE A 20 18.46 -2.96 -11.31
CA PHE A 20 19.60 -3.81 -10.99
C PHE A 20 20.19 -4.46 -12.24
N GLY A 21 21.45 -4.19 -12.53
CA GLY A 21 22.25 -4.85 -13.57
C GLY A 21 21.53 -4.93 -14.93
N SER A 22 21.38 -6.14 -15.45
CA SER A 22 20.74 -6.41 -16.76
C SER A 22 19.24 -6.12 -16.82
N ALA A 23 18.58 -5.91 -15.69
CA ALA A 23 17.16 -5.52 -15.67
C ALA A 23 16.91 -4.18 -16.39
N ALA A 24 17.90 -3.30 -16.47
CA ALA A 24 17.83 -2.10 -17.28
C ALA A 24 17.57 -2.40 -18.77
N VAL A 25 18.16 -3.49 -19.29
CA VAL A 25 17.92 -3.94 -20.68
C VAL A 25 16.48 -4.48 -20.84
N HIS A 26 15.97 -5.16 -19.82
CA HIS A 26 14.59 -5.66 -19.81
C HIS A 26 13.58 -4.52 -19.96
N HIS A 27 13.79 -3.40 -19.24
CA HIS A 27 12.90 -2.24 -19.37
C HIS A 27 12.88 -1.64 -20.77
N LYS A 28 13.97 -1.67 -21.50
CA LYS A 28 14.03 -1.24 -22.90
C LYS A 28 13.09 -2.04 -23.81
N LEU A 29 12.84 -3.30 -23.47
CA LEU A 29 11.99 -4.20 -24.25
C LEU A 29 10.51 -4.11 -23.85
N TYR A 30 10.22 -3.90 -22.57
CA TYR A 30 8.87 -4.03 -22.00
C TYR A 30 8.23 -2.70 -21.55
N ALA A 31 8.99 -1.60 -21.59
CA ALA A 31 8.49 -0.25 -21.29
C ALA A 31 8.65 0.67 -22.51
N PRO A 32 7.84 0.50 -23.57
CA PRO A 32 8.02 1.23 -24.84
C PRO A 32 7.81 2.74 -24.71
N TRP A 33 7.17 3.18 -23.62
CA TRP A 33 7.00 4.59 -23.27
C TRP A 33 8.27 5.21 -22.66
N LEU A 34 9.24 4.40 -22.26
CA LEU A 34 10.49 4.84 -21.64
C LEU A 34 11.60 4.87 -22.69
N LYS A 35 12.29 6.00 -22.83
CA LYS A 35 13.41 6.12 -23.75
C LYS A 35 14.51 5.12 -23.40
N PRO A 36 15.07 4.36 -24.38
CA PRO A 36 16.10 3.35 -24.12
C PRO A 36 17.33 3.89 -23.39
N GLU A 37 17.76 5.12 -23.66
CA GLU A 37 18.88 5.79 -23.00
C GLU A 37 18.59 6.14 -21.53
N ASN A 38 17.32 6.23 -21.17
CA ASN A 38 16.86 6.48 -19.81
C ASN A 38 16.76 5.21 -18.96
N CYS A 39 16.95 4.02 -19.55
CA CYS A 39 17.00 2.76 -18.82
C CYS A 39 18.45 2.48 -18.41
N LYS A 40 18.79 2.74 -17.15
CA LYS A 40 20.15 2.66 -16.62
C LYS A 40 20.32 1.52 -15.63
N ALA A 41 21.50 0.91 -15.61
CA ALA A 41 21.92 -0.03 -14.59
C ALA A 41 22.35 0.71 -13.33
N GLY A 42 21.81 0.33 -12.18
CA GLY A 42 22.10 0.95 -10.89
C GLY A 42 22.40 -0.04 -9.78
N LEU A 43 22.65 0.49 -8.60
CA LEU A 43 23.02 -0.26 -7.38
C LEU A 43 21.81 -0.77 -6.59
N LEU A 44 20.79 -1.18 -7.23
CA LEU A 44 19.50 -1.36 -6.61
C LEU A 44 19.34 -2.76 -6.00
N GLY A 45 18.62 -2.84 -4.88
CA GLY A 45 18.35 -4.08 -4.16
C GLY A 45 19.42 -4.51 -3.17
N LEU A 46 20.44 -3.70 -2.94
CA LEU A 46 21.56 -4.05 -2.04
C LEU A 46 21.39 -3.53 -0.60
N ARG A 47 20.33 -2.87 -0.27
CA ARG A 47 19.90 -2.33 1.05
C ARG A 47 20.82 -2.66 2.23
N GLY A 48 21.84 -1.83 2.47
CA GLY A 48 22.79 -2.03 3.57
C GLY A 48 23.75 -3.21 3.41
N THR A 49 23.60 -4.06 2.39
CA THR A 49 24.48 -5.21 2.15
C THR A 49 25.87 -4.77 1.72
N VAL A 50 25.96 -3.63 1.03
CA VAL A 50 27.23 -3.03 0.58
C VAL A 50 27.54 -1.80 1.42
N SER A 51 28.70 -1.81 2.08
CA SER A 51 29.15 -0.67 2.88
C SER A 51 29.32 0.59 2.00
N PRO A 52 28.95 1.78 2.48
CA PRO A 52 29.24 3.05 1.82
C PRO A 52 30.72 3.25 1.48
N SER A 53 31.62 2.64 2.27
CA SER A 53 33.08 2.70 2.04
C SER A 53 33.55 2.16 0.69
N PHE A 54 32.75 1.33 0.01
CA PHE A 54 33.07 0.88 -1.36
C PHE A 54 32.84 1.97 -2.42
N GLY A 55 32.28 3.14 -2.06
CA GLY A 55 32.15 4.28 -2.95
C GLY A 55 31.05 4.14 -4.04
N LEU A 56 30.31 3.04 -4.05
CA LEU A 56 29.29 2.80 -5.08
C LEU A 56 28.10 3.76 -4.96
N MET A 57 27.68 4.08 -3.73
CA MET A 57 26.62 5.07 -3.48
C MET A 57 27.05 6.47 -3.87
N ALA A 58 28.32 6.84 -3.55
CA ALA A 58 28.90 8.13 -3.94
C ALA A 58 28.95 8.28 -5.48
N ARG A 59 29.34 7.20 -6.19
CA ARG A 59 29.33 7.19 -7.65
C ARG A 59 27.92 7.38 -8.21
N HIS A 60 26.91 6.70 -7.65
CA HIS A 60 25.53 6.83 -8.10
C HIS A 60 24.96 8.23 -7.80
N ALA A 61 25.25 8.78 -6.63
CA ALA A 61 24.89 10.16 -6.28
C ALA A 61 25.54 11.18 -7.23
N GLY A 62 26.80 10.96 -7.60
CA GLY A 62 27.50 11.78 -8.59
C GLY A 62 26.86 11.72 -9.98
N GLU A 63 26.44 10.54 -10.42
CA GLU A 63 25.70 10.37 -11.68
C GLU A 63 24.38 11.16 -11.67
N ILE A 64 23.59 11.02 -10.60
CA ILE A 64 22.32 11.75 -10.44
C ILE A 64 22.58 13.26 -10.45
N ALA A 65 23.57 13.74 -9.70
CA ALA A 65 23.92 15.16 -9.67
C ALA A 65 24.39 15.69 -11.04
N SER A 66 25.11 14.89 -11.84
CA SER A 66 25.50 15.24 -13.20
C SER A 66 24.28 15.45 -14.09
N ILE A 67 23.35 14.49 -14.08
CA ILE A 67 22.12 14.57 -14.87
C ILE A 67 21.29 15.80 -14.49
N ILE A 68 21.14 16.10 -13.20
CA ILE A 68 20.41 17.29 -12.73
C ILE A 68 21.11 18.58 -13.17
N ARG A 69 22.44 18.60 -13.17
CA ARG A 69 23.26 19.73 -13.64
C ARG A 69 23.12 19.92 -15.15
N GLU A 70 23.20 18.84 -15.92
CA GLU A 70 23.02 18.86 -17.38
C GLU A 70 21.62 19.34 -17.79
N ALA A 71 20.61 19.02 -16.96
CA ALA A 71 19.25 19.52 -17.12
C ALA A 71 19.09 21.01 -16.71
N GLY A 72 20.14 21.67 -16.19
CA GLY A 72 20.11 23.07 -15.80
C GLY A 72 19.30 23.39 -14.55
N VAL A 73 19.04 22.40 -13.70
CA VAL A 73 18.18 22.55 -12.51
C VAL A 73 18.87 22.23 -11.18
N ILE A 74 20.20 22.24 -11.16
CA ILE A 74 21.01 21.87 -9.98
C ILE A 74 20.76 22.79 -8.77
N ASP A 75 20.38 24.02 -8.99
CA ASP A 75 20.09 24.99 -7.92
C ASP A 75 18.73 24.79 -7.25
N LEU A 76 17.86 24.00 -7.87
CA LEU A 76 16.54 23.67 -7.33
C LEU A 76 16.63 22.54 -6.29
N PRO A 77 15.69 22.48 -5.33
CA PRO A 77 15.64 21.34 -4.41
C PRO A 77 15.24 20.06 -5.16
N VAL A 78 15.80 18.95 -4.72
CA VAL A 78 15.48 17.59 -5.19
C VAL A 78 14.51 16.95 -4.19
N GLY A 79 13.27 16.74 -4.61
CA GLY A 79 12.30 16.00 -3.83
C GLY A 79 12.64 14.50 -3.83
N VAL A 80 12.78 13.91 -2.66
CA VAL A 80 13.01 12.47 -2.48
C VAL A 80 11.86 11.89 -1.70
N ASP A 81 11.27 10.80 -2.19
CA ASP A 81 10.16 10.14 -1.53
C ASP A 81 10.63 9.11 -0.49
N ILE A 82 11.29 8.04 -0.91
CA ILE A 82 11.82 6.99 -0.03
C ILE A 82 13.27 6.73 -0.38
N ILE A 83 14.15 6.83 0.61
CA ILE A 83 15.60 6.64 0.42
C ILE A 83 16.23 6.05 1.67
N GLU A 84 17.29 5.28 1.48
CA GLU A 84 18.13 4.81 2.58
C GLU A 84 19.05 5.94 3.08
N PRO A 85 19.22 6.12 4.41
CA PRO A 85 20.03 7.21 4.95
C PRO A 85 21.45 7.33 4.33
N PRO A 86 22.23 6.23 4.12
CA PRO A 86 23.54 6.36 3.50
C PRO A 86 23.51 6.98 2.10
N MET A 87 22.52 6.63 1.28
CA MET A 87 22.38 7.21 -0.05
C MET A 87 21.96 8.68 0.01
N MET A 88 21.08 9.04 0.95
CA MET A 88 20.71 10.45 1.17
C MET A 88 21.92 11.30 1.52
N PHE A 89 22.82 10.81 2.39
CA PHE A 89 24.05 11.51 2.73
C PHE A 89 24.98 11.68 1.52
N GLU A 90 25.05 10.70 0.65
CA GLU A 90 25.87 10.81 -0.57
C GLU A 90 25.27 11.80 -1.59
N LEU A 91 23.94 11.87 -1.72
CA LEU A 91 23.29 12.91 -2.53
C LEU A 91 23.57 14.32 -1.99
N GLN A 92 23.52 14.51 -0.67
CA GLN A 92 23.87 15.78 -0.04
C GLN A 92 25.34 16.15 -0.25
N LYS A 93 26.28 15.19 -0.11
CA LYS A 93 27.71 15.38 -0.42
C LYS A 93 27.95 15.71 -1.88
N ALA A 94 27.14 15.20 -2.80
CA ALA A 94 27.18 15.54 -4.23
C ALA A 94 26.66 16.96 -4.53
N GLY A 95 26.24 17.72 -3.52
CA GLY A 95 25.80 19.10 -3.60
C GLY A 95 24.31 19.29 -3.86
N LEU A 96 23.50 18.23 -3.74
CA LEU A 96 22.06 18.33 -3.95
C LEU A 96 21.33 18.85 -2.68
N LYS A 97 20.39 19.76 -2.88
CA LYS A 97 19.50 20.26 -1.82
C LYS A 97 18.32 19.33 -1.70
N ILE A 98 18.31 18.44 -0.72
CA ILE A 98 17.27 17.43 -0.54
C ILE A 98 16.05 18.05 0.15
N ALA A 99 14.86 17.76 -0.38
CA ALA A 99 13.56 18.13 0.17
C ALA A 99 12.64 16.91 0.25
N ASP A 100 11.55 17.03 1.02
CA ASP A 100 10.50 16.00 1.07
C ASP A 100 9.76 15.94 -0.28
N GLY A 101 9.92 14.84 -0.97
CA GLY A 101 9.21 14.53 -2.21
C GLY A 101 7.93 13.70 -1.99
N GLN A 102 7.72 13.13 -0.80
CA GLN A 102 6.55 12.28 -0.53
C GLN A 102 5.24 13.06 -0.67
N GLN A 103 5.20 14.28 -0.13
CA GLN A 103 3.99 15.09 -0.16
C GLN A 103 3.57 15.42 -1.60
N VAL A 104 4.53 15.84 -2.43
CA VAL A 104 4.29 16.14 -3.86
C VAL A 104 3.79 14.89 -4.60
N MET A 105 4.40 13.73 -4.34
CA MET A 105 4.00 12.46 -4.96
C MET A 105 2.63 11.98 -4.49
N LEU A 106 2.28 12.20 -3.22
CA LEU A 106 0.94 11.88 -2.70
C LEU A 106 -0.13 12.79 -3.29
N GLU A 107 0.14 14.09 -3.41
CA GLU A 107 -0.75 15.06 -4.05
C GLU A 107 -0.98 14.72 -5.52
N ALA A 108 0.08 14.38 -6.25
CA ALA A 108 0.00 14.03 -7.68
C ALA A 108 -0.85 12.76 -7.93
N ARG A 109 -0.95 11.86 -6.95
CA ARG A 109 -1.70 10.58 -7.03
C ARG A 109 -3.07 10.62 -6.35
N GLU A 110 -3.42 11.71 -5.68
CA GLU A 110 -4.66 11.80 -4.90
C GLU A 110 -5.90 11.65 -5.79
N VAL A 111 -5.94 12.36 -6.91
CA VAL A 111 -7.04 12.32 -7.87
C VAL A 111 -6.72 11.36 -9.00
N LYS A 112 -7.47 10.25 -9.09
CA LYS A 112 -7.30 9.21 -10.11
C LYS A 112 -8.02 9.58 -11.39
N ASN A 113 -7.38 9.30 -12.52
CA ASN A 113 -8.03 9.37 -13.82
C ASN A 113 -8.91 8.14 -14.09
N ILE A 114 -9.61 8.12 -15.23
CA ILE A 114 -10.55 7.04 -15.53
C ILE A 114 -9.87 5.68 -15.73
N ASP A 115 -8.66 5.65 -16.27
CA ASP A 115 -7.92 4.39 -16.49
C ASP A 115 -7.42 3.83 -15.16
N GLU A 116 -6.93 4.66 -14.26
CA GLU A 116 -6.55 4.29 -12.90
C GLU A 116 -7.75 3.71 -12.13
N ILE A 117 -8.92 4.34 -12.25
CA ILE A 117 -10.16 3.83 -11.65
C ILE A 117 -10.53 2.46 -12.22
N ALA A 118 -10.38 2.25 -13.53
CA ALA A 118 -10.64 0.96 -14.16
C ALA A 118 -9.71 -0.14 -13.63
N LEU A 119 -8.43 0.16 -13.43
CA LEU A 119 -7.46 -0.77 -12.85
C LEU A 119 -7.77 -1.08 -11.38
N LEU A 120 -8.12 -0.08 -10.57
CA LEU A 120 -8.55 -0.26 -9.19
C LEU A 120 -9.81 -1.11 -9.09
N ASN A 121 -10.80 -0.89 -9.96
CA ASN A 121 -12.01 -1.71 -10.02
C ASN A 121 -11.69 -3.17 -10.38
N ARG A 122 -10.76 -3.40 -11.32
CA ARG A 122 -10.31 -4.75 -11.66
C ARG A 122 -9.61 -5.42 -10.48
N ALA A 123 -8.71 -4.70 -9.81
CA ALA A 123 -8.02 -5.19 -8.63
C ALA A 123 -9.02 -5.54 -7.50
N ALA A 124 -10.03 -4.69 -7.25
CA ALA A 124 -11.07 -4.94 -6.26
C ALA A 124 -11.92 -6.17 -6.61
N ALA A 125 -12.33 -6.33 -7.87
CA ALA A 125 -13.10 -7.49 -8.32
C ALA A 125 -12.33 -8.82 -8.12
N MET A 126 -11.01 -8.82 -8.26
CA MET A 126 -10.19 -10.00 -7.97
C MET A 126 -10.24 -10.35 -6.47
N VAL A 127 -10.22 -9.37 -5.60
CA VAL A 127 -10.32 -9.57 -4.16
C VAL A 127 -11.72 -10.00 -3.75
N ASP A 128 -12.78 -9.51 -4.40
CA ASP A 128 -14.15 -10.03 -4.17
C ASP A 128 -14.24 -11.52 -4.53
N GLY A 129 -13.62 -11.96 -5.62
CA GLY A 129 -13.50 -13.37 -5.96
C GLY A 129 -12.74 -14.18 -4.89
N ALA A 130 -11.67 -13.62 -4.33
CA ALA A 130 -10.93 -14.24 -3.23
C ALA A 130 -11.79 -14.35 -1.95
N TYR A 131 -12.61 -13.35 -1.64
CA TYR A 131 -13.56 -13.44 -0.52
C TYR A 131 -14.65 -14.49 -0.72
N HIS A 132 -15.09 -14.69 -1.95
CA HIS A 132 -16.00 -15.80 -2.27
C HIS A 132 -15.33 -17.15 -1.99
N LEU A 133 -14.09 -17.34 -2.45
CA LEU A 133 -13.30 -18.53 -2.15
C LEU A 133 -13.12 -18.73 -0.63
N ILE A 134 -12.80 -17.68 0.12
CA ILE A 134 -12.68 -17.75 1.58
C ILE A 134 -13.98 -18.26 2.20
N ASN A 135 -15.13 -17.74 1.78
CA ASN A 135 -16.43 -18.16 2.31
C ASN A 135 -16.70 -19.66 2.06
N GLU A 136 -16.26 -20.21 0.94
CA GLU A 136 -16.40 -21.64 0.63
C GLU A 136 -15.47 -22.53 1.45
N GLU A 137 -14.25 -22.03 1.72
CA GLU A 137 -13.18 -22.77 2.39
C GLU A 137 -13.19 -22.62 3.92
N LEU A 138 -13.94 -21.68 4.47
CA LEU A 138 -13.97 -21.36 5.89
C LEU A 138 -14.73 -22.43 6.68
N LYS A 139 -14.05 -23.54 7.00
CA LYS A 139 -14.62 -24.71 7.67
C LYS A 139 -13.86 -25.02 8.95
N PRO A 140 -14.53 -25.61 9.98
CA PRO A 140 -13.84 -26.11 11.17
C PRO A 140 -12.71 -27.08 10.80
N GLY A 141 -11.55 -26.91 11.45
CA GLY A 141 -10.36 -27.77 11.23
C GLY A 141 -9.43 -27.27 10.12
N VAL A 142 -9.83 -26.31 9.29
CA VAL A 142 -8.93 -25.62 8.34
C VAL A 142 -8.09 -24.62 9.13
N ARG A 143 -6.85 -24.41 8.73
CA ARG A 143 -5.96 -23.43 9.38
C ARG A 143 -6.00 -22.08 8.66
N GLU A 144 -5.67 -20.99 9.37
CA GLU A 144 -5.55 -19.67 8.79
C GLU A 144 -4.59 -19.66 7.57
N ASN A 145 -3.40 -20.27 7.73
CA ASN A 145 -2.42 -20.34 6.65
C ASN A 145 -2.85 -21.21 5.46
N ASP A 146 -3.73 -22.20 5.63
CA ASP A 146 -4.27 -22.98 4.52
C ASP A 146 -5.18 -22.10 3.63
N ILE A 147 -5.97 -21.23 4.25
CA ILE A 147 -6.79 -20.24 3.53
C ILE A 147 -5.90 -19.22 2.82
N VAL A 148 -4.88 -18.69 3.52
CA VAL A 148 -3.92 -17.75 2.94
C VAL A 148 -3.24 -18.34 1.69
N ALA A 149 -2.84 -19.62 1.73
CA ALA A 149 -2.24 -20.29 0.58
C ALA A 149 -3.19 -20.34 -0.62
N LYS A 150 -4.46 -20.71 -0.41
CA LYS A 150 -5.48 -20.75 -1.47
C LYS A 150 -5.79 -19.37 -2.06
N VAL A 151 -5.86 -18.36 -1.22
CA VAL A 151 -6.09 -16.97 -1.65
C VAL A 151 -4.92 -16.47 -2.49
N ASN A 152 -3.67 -16.74 -2.09
CA ASN A 152 -2.49 -16.43 -2.89
C ASN A 152 -2.55 -17.10 -4.26
N GLU A 153 -2.83 -18.40 -4.30
CA GLU A 153 -2.97 -19.14 -5.57
C GLU A 153 -4.04 -18.51 -6.46
N PHE A 154 -5.21 -18.21 -5.89
CA PHE A 154 -6.32 -17.61 -6.63
C PHE A 154 -5.92 -16.25 -7.23
N LEU A 155 -5.32 -15.37 -6.46
CA LEU A 155 -4.95 -14.03 -6.90
C LEU A 155 -3.89 -14.06 -8.00
N TYR A 156 -2.83 -14.85 -7.84
CA TYR A 156 -1.80 -14.98 -8.87
C TYR A 156 -2.34 -15.63 -10.16
N ARG A 157 -3.20 -16.63 -10.09
CA ARG A 157 -3.85 -17.22 -11.26
C ARG A 157 -4.76 -16.23 -12.00
N ASN A 158 -5.29 -15.23 -11.31
CA ASN A 158 -6.12 -14.18 -11.90
C ASN A 158 -5.33 -12.95 -12.34
N GLY A 159 -4.00 -12.96 -12.26
CA GLY A 159 -3.11 -11.93 -12.79
C GLY A 159 -2.67 -10.86 -11.80
N SER A 160 -2.71 -11.15 -10.48
CA SER A 160 -2.08 -10.26 -9.49
C SER A 160 -0.58 -10.16 -9.77
N ASP A 161 -0.05 -8.95 -9.72
CA ASP A 161 1.39 -8.70 -9.82
C ASP A 161 2.13 -9.10 -8.54
N ASP A 162 1.49 -8.82 -7.40
CA ASP A 162 2.04 -9.04 -6.07
C ASP A 162 0.92 -9.13 -5.05
N VAL A 163 0.93 -10.17 -4.23
CA VAL A 163 0.10 -10.25 -3.02
C VAL A 163 0.96 -9.79 -1.86
N GLU A 164 0.79 -8.53 -1.46
CA GLU A 164 1.65 -7.89 -0.46
C GLU A 164 1.47 -8.46 0.93
N ALA A 165 0.21 -8.69 1.32
CA ALA A 165 -0.15 -9.36 2.55
C ALA A 165 -1.58 -9.91 2.48
N ILE A 166 -1.81 -10.99 3.22
CA ILE A 166 -3.15 -11.46 3.58
C ILE A 166 -3.15 -11.60 5.08
N ASN A 167 -3.87 -10.73 5.76
CA ASN A 167 -4.14 -10.90 7.18
C ASN A 167 -5.30 -11.86 7.32
N ALA A 168 -5.12 -12.91 8.11
CA ALA A 168 -6.12 -13.94 8.35
C ALA A 168 -6.17 -14.24 9.84
N ILE A 169 -7.18 -13.74 10.51
CA ILE A 169 -7.28 -13.74 11.96
C ILE A 169 -8.57 -14.43 12.38
N SER A 170 -8.50 -15.33 13.36
CA SER A 170 -9.68 -16.05 13.81
C SER A 170 -9.77 -16.18 15.32
N GLY A 171 -11.02 -16.34 15.81
CA GLY A 171 -11.36 -16.59 17.20
C GLY A 171 -10.93 -15.46 18.14
N GLU A 172 -10.32 -15.85 19.25
CA GLU A 172 -9.84 -14.93 20.30
C GLU A 172 -8.81 -13.91 19.82
N ARG A 173 -8.14 -14.18 18.71
CA ARG A 173 -7.15 -13.27 18.13
C ARG A 173 -7.77 -12.10 17.36
N CYS A 174 -9.07 -12.11 17.14
CA CYS A 174 -9.76 -10.99 16.46
C CYS A 174 -9.76 -9.69 17.27
N ASN A 175 -9.37 -9.75 18.55
CA ASN A 175 -9.18 -8.59 19.41
C ASN A 175 -7.94 -8.79 20.32
N PRO A 176 -6.95 -7.89 20.31
CA PRO A 176 -6.81 -6.70 19.44
C PRO A 176 -6.60 -7.09 17.97
N HIS A 177 -6.65 -6.15 17.08
CA HIS A 177 -6.61 -6.33 15.63
C HIS A 177 -5.16 -6.50 15.10
N PRO A 178 -4.59 -7.73 15.02
CA PRO A 178 -3.25 -7.95 14.49
C PRO A 178 -3.24 -7.99 12.96
N HIS A 179 -2.06 -7.79 12.36
CA HIS A 179 -1.85 -7.82 10.91
C HIS A 179 -0.94 -8.99 10.54
N ASN A 180 -1.44 -10.21 10.70
CA ASN A 180 -0.70 -11.44 10.38
C ASN A 180 -1.66 -12.61 10.11
N PHE A 181 -1.12 -13.80 10.07
CA PHE A 181 -1.84 -15.07 10.14
C PHE A 181 -0.99 -16.09 10.89
N THR A 182 -1.59 -17.20 11.30
CA THR A 182 -0.89 -18.29 11.98
C THR A 182 -1.36 -19.65 11.45
N ASP A 183 -0.88 -20.71 12.09
CA ASP A 183 -1.33 -22.08 11.88
C ASP A 183 -2.55 -22.46 12.76
N ARG A 184 -3.21 -21.49 13.39
CA ARG A 184 -4.41 -21.73 14.20
C ARG A 184 -5.49 -22.41 13.38
N MET A 185 -6.04 -23.49 13.90
CA MET A 185 -7.20 -24.16 13.33
C MET A 185 -8.49 -23.44 13.69
N LEU A 186 -9.33 -23.24 12.69
CA LEU A 186 -10.66 -22.65 12.82
C LEU A 186 -11.58 -23.58 13.62
N ARG A 187 -12.34 -23.02 14.54
CA ARG A 187 -13.32 -23.73 15.38
C ARG A 187 -14.74 -23.30 15.06
N PRO A 188 -15.74 -24.17 15.26
CA PRO A 188 -17.14 -23.78 15.13
C PRO A 188 -17.48 -22.56 15.99
N GLY A 189 -18.11 -21.55 15.42
CA GLY A 189 -18.48 -20.31 16.10
C GLY A 189 -17.39 -19.23 16.13
N ASP A 190 -16.18 -19.51 15.67
CA ASP A 190 -15.13 -18.49 15.54
C ASP A 190 -15.62 -17.37 14.64
N GLN A 191 -15.38 -16.14 15.05
CA GLN A 191 -15.30 -15.02 14.13
C GLN A 191 -13.97 -15.09 13.38
N ALA A 192 -13.95 -14.75 12.10
CA ALA A 192 -12.73 -14.64 11.31
C ALA A 192 -12.81 -13.41 10.43
N PHE A 193 -11.74 -12.62 10.39
CA PHE A 193 -11.64 -11.53 9.44
C PHE A 193 -10.39 -11.67 8.58
N PHE A 194 -10.50 -11.17 7.38
CA PHE A 194 -9.42 -11.17 6.40
C PHE A 194 -9.26 -9.77 5.83
N ASP A 195 -8.01 -9.41 5.60
CA ASP A 195 -7.61 -8.22 4.86
C ASP A 195 -6.68 -8.65 3.75
N ILE A 196 -6.99 -8.27 2.52
CA ILE A 196 -6.26 -8.71 1.34
C ILE A 196 -5.65 -7.49 0.66
N LEU A 197 -4.31 -7.46 0.69
CA LEU A 197 -3.48 -6.44 0.10
C LEU A 197 -2.80 -7.00 -1.15
N GLN A 198 -3.26 -6.62 -2.32
CA GLN A 198 -2.71 -7.10 -3.59
C GLN A 198 -2.63 -5.99 -4.62
N SER A 199 -1.85 -6.19 -5.67
CA SER A 199 -1.75 -5.26 -6.79
C SER A 199 -2.08 -5.93 -8.13
N PHE A 200 -2.71 -5.15 -8.99
CA PHE A 200 -2.94 -5.47 -10.39
C PHE A 200 -2.46 -4.32 -11.26
N MET A 201 -1.49 -4.59 -12.14
CA MET A 201 -0.81 -3.59 -12.96
C MET A 201 -0.30 -2.37 -12.17
N GLY A 202 0.23 -2.64 -10.96
CA GLY A 202 0.77 -1.63 -10.05
C GLY A 202 -0.24 -0.95 -9.15
N TYR A 203 -1.55 -1.12 -9.37
CA TYR A 203 -2.61 -0.52 -8.55
C TYR A 203 -3.07 -1.47 -7.45
N ARG A 204 -3.17 -0.94 -6.23
CA ARG A 204 -3.35 -1.71 -5.00
C ARG A 204 -4.76 -1.63 -4.46
N THR A 205 -5.17 -2.71 -3.80
CA THR A 205 -6.39 -2.76 -2.99
C THR A 205 -6.08 -3.15 -1.55
N CYS A 206 -6.91 -2.69 -0.63
CA CYS A 206 -6.84 -3.03 0.78
C CYS A 206 -8.24 -2.89 1.37
N TYR A 207 -8.90 -4.00 1.69
CA TYR A 207 -10.16 -3.97 2.43
C TYR A 207 -10.48 -5.28 3.12
N TYR A 208 -11.29 -5.19 4.14
CA TYR A 208 -11.61 -6.26 5.06
C TYR A 208 -12.96 -6.90 4.78
N ARG A 209 -13.07 -8.19 5.15
CA ARG A 209 -14.35 -8.89 5.32
C ARG A 209 -14.30 -9.76 6.55
N THR A 210 -15.42 -9.81 7.26
CA THR A 210 -15.58 -10.61 8.47
C THR A 210 -16.61 -11.71 8.25
N PHE A 211 -16.29 -12.90 8.73
CA PHE A 211 -17.07 -14.11 8.60
C PHE A 211 -17.26 -14.79 9.96
N ASN A 212 -18.17 -15.76 10.01
CA ASN A 212 -18.26 -16.72 11.09
C ASN A 212 -17.99 -18.13 10.58
N VAL A 213 -17.26 -18.92 11.33
CA VAL A 213 -17.03 -20.34 11.04
C VAL A 213 -18.27 -21.14 11.49
N GLY A 214 -19.11 -21.50 10.53
CA GLY A 214 -20.40 -22.10 10.79
C GLY A 214 -21.48 -21.05 11.14
N ARG A 215 -22.17 -21.22 12.28
CA ARG A 215 -23.34 -20.39 12.64
C ARG A 215 -22.91 -19.21 13.52
N ALA A 216 -23.31 -17.99 13.10
CA ALA A 216 -23.15 -16.80 13.94
C ALA A 216 -24.11 -16.82 15.14
N THR A 217 -23.64 -16.32 16.28
CA THR A 217 -24.49 -16.03 17.43
C THR A 217 -25.31 -14.76 17.19
N PRO A 218 -26.43 -14.54 17.90
CA PRO A 218 -27.18 -13.29 17.80
C PRO A 218 -26.31 -12.05 18.07
N VAL A 219 -25.42 -12.14 19.06
CA VAL A 219 -24.49 -11.02 19.42
C VAL A 219 -23.54 -10.69 18.27
N GLN A 220 -22.95 -11.70 17.62
CA GLN A 220 -22.08 -11.50 16.46
C GLN A 220 -22.85 -10.90 15.29
N HIS A 221 -24.05 -11.38 15.03
CA HIS A 221 -24.93 -10.86 13.98
C HIS A 221 -25.30 -9.40 14.22
N ASP A 222 -25.66 -9.03 15.45
CA ASP A 222 -26.02 -7.65 15.81
C ASP A 222 -24.81 -6.72 15.73
N ALA A 223 -23.62 -7.16 16.16
CA ALA A 223 -22.38 -6.40 16.04
C ALA A 223 -22.04 -6.13 14.57
N TYR A 224 -22.12 -7.16 13.71
CA TYR A 224 -21.88 -7.03 12.28
C TYR A 224 -22.86 -6.05 11.62
N LYS A 225 -24.13 -6.14 11.96
CA LYS A 225 -25.19 -5.25 11.44
C LYS A 225 -24.91 -3.78 11.80
N LYS A 226 -24.52 -3.50 13.04
CA LYS A 226 -24.14 -2.15 13.49
C LYS A 226 -22.90 -1.64 12.74
N ALA A 227 -21.86 -2.47 12.63
CA ALA A 227 -20.63 -2.09 11.92
C ALA A 227 -20.94 -1.78 10.44
N ARG A 228 -21.80 -2.56 9.82
CA ARG A 228 -22.24 -2.33 8.44
C ARG A 228 -23.03 -1.03 8.29
N GLU A 229 -23.92 -0.73 9.23
CA GLU A 229 -24.69 0.52 9.23
C GLU A 229 -23.76 1.74 9.35
N TRP A 230 -22.77 1.71 10.24
CA TRP A 230 -21.80 2.79 10.34
C TRP A 230 -21.00 2.97 9.05
N LEU A 231 -20.56 1.87 8.44
CA LEU A 231 -19.81 1.90 7.18
C LEU A 231 -20.66 2.50 6.05
N ASP A 232 -21.90 2.06 5.89
CA ASP A 232 -22.80 2.56 4.85
C ASP A 232 -23.11 4.05 5.04
N ASN A 233 -23.31 4.50 6.28
CA ASN A 233 -23.48 5.91 6.62
C ASN A 233 -22.24 6.74 6.30
N ALA A 234 -21.03 6.23 6.59
CA ALA A 234 -19.78 6.89 6.24
C ALA A 234 -19.62 7.02 4.72
N ILE A 235 -19.86 5.95 3.98
CA ILE A 235 -19.79 5.96 2.51
C ILE A 235 -20.77 7.00 1.93
N ALA A 236 -21.97 7.10 2.46
CA ALA A 236 -22.96 8.09 2.02
C ALA A 236 -22.54 9.55 2.23
N LEU A 237 -21.63 9.79 3.19
CA LEU A 237 -21.07 11.12 3.46
C LEU A 237 -19.87 11.48 2.56
N ILE A 238 -19.25 10.52 1.90
CA ILE A 238 -18.09 10.78 1.02
C ILE A 238 -18.56 11.54 -0.22
N LYS A 239 -18.32 12.84 -0.22
CA LYS A 239 -18.70 13.76 -1.30
C LYS A 239 -17.65 14.88 -1.40
N PRO A 240 -17.47 15.49 -2.58
CA PRO A 240 -16.59 16.64 -2.73
C PRO A 240 -16.90 17.75 -1.70
N GLY A 241 -15.86 18.25 -1.02
CA GLY A 241 -15.96 19.31 -0.01
C GLY A 241 -16.37 18.85 1.39
N VAL A 242 -16.59 17.55 1.61
CA VAL A 242 -16.80 17.01 2.95
C VAL A 242 -15.45 16.60 3.55
N SER A 243 -15.12 17.14 4.72
CA SER A 243 -13.87 16.79 5.41
C SER A 243 -13.88 15.37 5.95
N THR A 244 -12.70 14.76 6.04
CA THR A 244 -12.54 13.35 6.41
C THR A 244 -12.90 13.06 7.87
N ASP A 245 -12.73 14.02 8.76
CA ASP A 245 -13.17 13.93 10.17
C ASP A 245 -14.70 13.88 10.29
N LYS A 246 -15.42 14.61 9.43
CA LYS A 246 -16.89 14.53 9.35
C LYS A 246 -17.37 13.15 8.89
N VAL A 247 -16.70 12.55 7.89
CA VAL A 247 -16.98 11.17 7.49
C VAL A 247 -16.70 10.21 8.65
N ALA A 248 -15.56 10.38 9.34
CA ALA A 248 -15.19 9.55 10.48
C ALA A 248 -16.10 9.71 11.71
N SER A 249 -16.85 10.80 11.79
CA SER A 249 -17.73 11.08 12.95
C SER A 249 -18.92 10.13 13.11
N VAL A 250 -19.24 9.31 12.10
CA VAL A 250 -20.36 8.35 12.15
C VAL A 250 -20.06 7.15 13.06
N TRP A 251 -18.79 6.83 13.28
CA TRP A 251 -18.42 5.75 14.20
C TRP A 251 -18.50 6.21 15.65
N PRO A 252 -18.84 5.29 16.58
CA PRO A 252 -18.78 5.58 18.01
C PRO A 252 -17.37 6.01 18.43
N LYS A 253 -17.26 6.72 19.53
CA LYS A 253 -15.97 7.18 20.06
C LYS A 253 -15.21 6.05 20.76
N ALA A 254 -13.90 6.21 20.86
CA ALA A 254 -13.01 5.23 21.48
C ALA A 254 -13.46 4.71 22.86
N PRO A 255 -13.94 5.55 23.79
CA PRO A 255 -14.41 5.08 25.10
C PRO A 255 -15.58 4.10 25.04
N GLU A 256 -16.43 4.15 24.00
CA GLU A 256 -17.53 3.21 23.78
C GLU A 256 -17.06 1.78 23.48
N PHE A 257 -15.79 1.67 23.03
CA PHE A 257 -15.10 0.40 22.78
C PHE A 257 -14.14 0.01 23.90
N GLY A 258 -14.10 0.79 25.01
CA GLY A 258 -13.24 0.52 26.15
C GLY A 258 -11.79 1.02 26.01
N PHE A 259 -11.53 1.91 25.04
CA PHE A 259 -10.21 2.50 24.83
C PHE A 259 -10.14 3.94 25.38
N PRO A 260 -8.98 4.39 25.87
CA PRO A 260 -8.85 5.73 26.47
C PRO A 260 -8.89 6.86 25.44
N ASP A 261 -8.45 6.60 24.21
CA ASP A 261 -8.33 7.61 23.15
C ASP A 261 -8.45 6.98 21.74
N GLU A 262 -8.59 7.85 20.74
CA GLU A 262 -8.79 7.45 19.34
C GLU A 262 -7.60 6.70 18.74
N LEU A 263 -6.37 7.09 19.10
CA LEU A 263 -5.16 6.44 18.59
C LEU A 263 -5.05 5.00 19.10
N SER A 264 -5.38 4.80 20.37
CA SER A 264 -5.38 3.47 21.00
C SER A 264 -6.45 2.55 20.45
N ALA A 265 -7.61 3.11 20.03
CA ALA A 265 -8.73 2.32 19.52
C ALA A 265 -8.61 2.00 18.01
N PHE A 266 -8.33 3.02 17.21
CA PHE A 266 -8.46 2.97 15.75
C PHE A 266 -7.15 3.29 15.02
N GLY A 267 -6.05 3.52 15.73
CA GLY A 267 -4.84 4.10 15.16
C GLY A 267 -5.14 5.46 14.55
N LEU A 268 -4.73 5.67 13.30
CA LEU A 268 -4.96 6.95 12.61
C LEU A 268 -6.22 6.99 11.75
N GLN A 269 -6.86 5.84 11.44
CA GLN A 269 -7.79 5.80 10.31
C GLN A 269 -8.92 4.80 10.46
N PHE A 270 -10.07 5.17 9.89
CA PHE A 270 -11.22 4.29 9.59
C PHE A 270 -11.19 3.81 8.13
N GLY A 271 -10.43 4.48 7.29
CA GLY A 271 -10.22 4.18 5.89
C GLY A 271 -9.19 5.11 5.27
N HIS A 272 -8.76 4.80 4.06
CA HIS A 272 -7.73 5.58 3.35
C HIS A 272 -7.91 5.48 1.84
N GLY A 273 -7.31 6.42 1.11
CA GLY A 273 -7.14 6.33 -0.34
C GLY A 273 -6.21 5.17 -0.72
N ILE A 274 -6.40 4.67 -1.91
CA ILE A 274 -5.60 3.61 -2.54
C ILE A 274 -5.17 4.03 -3.94
N GLY A 275 -4.13 3.40 -4.47
CA GLY A 275 -3.61 3.69 -5.81
C GLY A 275 -2.35 2.90 -6.11
N CYS A 276 -1.31 3.56 -6.58
CA CYS A 276 0.03 2.97 -6.74
C CYS A 276 0.69 2.62 -5.39
N ALA A 277 0.29 3.27 -4.31
CA ALA A 277 0.60 2.86 -2.95
C ALA A 277 -0.65 2.33 -2.26
N ILE A 278 -0.44 1.50 -1.22
CA ILE A 278 -1.56 0.95 -0.46
C ILE A 278 -2.24 2.03 0.37
N HIS A 279 -1.47 2.94 0.93
CA HIS A 279 -1.96 4.10 1.67
C HIS A 279 -1.70 5.36 0.85
N GLU A 280 -2.75 5.97 0.36
CA GLU A 280 -2.74 7.27 -0.29
C GLU A 280 -3.76 8.20 0.38
N ARG A 281 -3.73 9.48 0.00
CA ARG A 281 -4.73 10.44 0.46
C ARG A 281 -6.09 10.22 -0.23
N PRO A 282 -7.20 10.57 0.44
CA PRO A 282 -7.29 11.08 1.81
C PRO A 282 -7.22 9.97 2.86
N ILE A 283 -7.01 10.34 4.14
CA ILE A 283 -7.18 9.44 5.29
C ILE A 283 -8.48 9.81 6.00
N ILE A 284 -9.38 8.85 6.14
CA ILE A 284 -10.64 9.03 6.90
C ILE A 284 -10.32 8.88 8.37
N SER A 285 -10.29 9.99 9.10
CA SER A 285 -9.80 10.05 10.47
C SER A 285 -10.49 11.17 11.28
N ARG A 286 -10.57 10.99 12.59
CA ARG A 286 -10.94 12.07 13.54
C ARG A 286 -9.72 12.77 14.12
N VAL A 287 -8.53 12.20 13.94
CA VAL A 287 -7.26 12.74 14.46
C VAL A 287 -6.64 13.73 13.47
N VAL A 288 -6.80 13.44 12.17
CA VAL A 288 -6.38 14.32 11.07
C VAL A 288 -7.59 14.60 10.17
N SER A 289 -7.79 15.88 9.84
CA SER A 289 -8.83 16.34 8.92
C SER A 289 -8.22 16.76 7.59
N MET A 290 -8.78 16.27 6.51
CA MET A 290 -8.39 16.60 5.14
C MET A 290 -9.61 17.04 4.33
#